data_0e1d491449a85817d05350e6c48950c0
#
_entry.id   0e1d491449a85817d05350e6c48950c0
#
_cell.length_a   1.000
_cell.length_b   1.000
_cell.length_c   1.000
_cell.angle_alpha   90.00
_cell.angle_beta   90.00
_cell.angle_gamma   90.00
#
_symmetry.space_group_name_H-M   'P 1'
#
loop_
_entity.id
_entity.type
_entity.pdbx_description
1 polymer ?
#
loop_
_entity_poly.entity_id
_entity_poly.type
_entity_poly.pdbx_seq_one_letter_code
_entity_poly.pdbx_strand_id
1 'polypeptide(L)'
;MKPIENVAIVGFGSLGAMYAGCFGAAMGPERVFVVADTARTERYRAEAATFNGEPIRVTYLTYDEAAERAAEEPFDVVLYAVKYGALPEAIEQSAPLIGPDTAIISVLNGVTSEEVLAERFGWDRVFLCVAQQMDSRKVGATVTAGCVGVMALGVHDAEDAAQRANLERVVEWLTAIDQPFITPDDIRHQLWGKLICNVGVNQACAVYDCCFSGIHAPGEAREAMIAAMREVAA
;
A
#
# COMPACT_ATOMS: atom_id res chain seq x y z
N MET A 1 -22.88 1.98 -5.19
CA MET A 1 -21.69 1.69 -6.04
C MET A 1 -21.59 0.18 -6.26
N LYS A 2 -20.88 -0.26 -7.33
CA LYS A 2 -20.62 -1.68 -7.61
C LYS A 2 -19.72 -2.27 -6.52
N PRO A 3 -19.92 -3.53 -6.08
CA PRO A 3 -18.97 -4.22 -5.20
C PRO A 3 -17.56 -4.29 -5.81
N ILE A 4 -16.54 -4.37 -4.96
CA ILE A 4 -15.16 -4.57 -5.40
C ILE A 4 -14.96 -6.04 -5.75
N GLU A 5 -14.68 -6.30 -7.02
CA GLU A 5 -14.48 -7.66 -7.54
C GLU A 5 -13.08 -7.88 -8.11
N ASN A 6 -12.37 -6.80 -8.47
CA ASN A 6 -11.03 -6.91 -9.04
C ASN A 6 -10.09 -5.82 -8.52
N VAL A 7 -8.79 -6.17 -8.38
CA VAL A 7 -7.76 -5.33 -7.78
C VAL A 7 -6.50 -5.35 -8.62
N ALA A 8 -5.98 -4.17 -8.97
CA ALA A 8 -4.63 -4.02 -9.51
C ALA A 8 -3.65 -3.58 -8.40
N ILE A 9 -2.50 -4.22 -8.33
CA ILE A 9 -1.41 -3.87 -7.42
C ILE A 9 -0.26 -3.34 -8.27
N VAL A 10 0.02 -2.05 -8.15
CA VAL A 10 1.12 -1.38 -8.84
C VAL A 10 2.36 -1.41 -7.97
N GLY A 11 3.33 -2.25 -8.35
CA GLY A 11 4.54 -2.51 -7.59
C GLY A 11 4.51 -3.83 -6.82
N PHE A 12 5.59 -4.62 -6.95
CA PHE A 12 5.73 -5.95 -6.36
C PHE A 12 6.97 -6.02 -5.44
N GLY A 13 7.10 -4.99 -4.60
CA GLY A 13 8.06 -4.94 -3.49
C GLY A 13 7.63 -5.86 -2.33
N SER A 14 8.14 -5.64 -1.12
CA SER A 14 7.77 -6.45 0.05
C SER A 14 6.27 -6.33 0.36
N LEU A 15 5.75 -5.10 0.48
CA LEU A 15 4.33 -4.87 0.78
C LEU A 15 3.41 -5.29 -0.38
N GLY A 16 3.73 -4.89 -1.62
CA GLY A 16 2.91 -5.26 -2.77
C GLY A 16 2.80 -6.77 -2.96
N ALA A 17 3.89 -7.53 -2.74
CA ALA A 17 3.87 -8.98 -2.83
C ALA A 17 3.15 -9.64 -1.63
N MET A 18 3.24 -9.06 -0.42
CA MET A 18 2.46 -9.51 0.73
C MET A 18 0.95 -9.35 0.48
N TYR A 19 0.51 -8.15 0.06
CA TYR A 19 -0.90 -7.92 -0.27
C TYR A 19 -1.37 -8.77 -1.46
N ALA A 20 -0.52 -8.97 -2.48
CA ALA A 20 -0.80 -9.89 -3.58
C ALA A 20 -1.03 -11.32 -3.08
N GLY A 21 -0.23 -11.77 -2.12
CA GLY A 21 -0.41 -13.07 -1.46
C GLY A 21 -1.72 -13.17 -0.69
N CYS A 22 -2.04 -12.18 0.13
CA CYS A 22 -3.28 -12.13 0.91
C CYS A 22 -4.52 -12.05 0.00
N PHE A 23 -4.56 -11.10 -0.91
CA PHE A 23 -5.69 -10.87 -1.81
C PHE A 23 -5.86 -12.02 -2.80
N GLY A 24 -4.75 -12.53 -3.38
CA GLY A 24 -4.79 -13.65 -4.30
C GLY A 24 -5.28 -14.95 -3.67
N ALA A 25 -4.98 -15.17 -2.39
CA ALA A 25 -5.52 -16.31 -1.63
C ALA A 25 -7.03 -16.18 -1.38
N ALA A 26 -7.54 -14.98 -1.14
CA ALA A 26 -8.95 -14.72 -0.84
C ALA A 26 -9.82 -14.60 -2.09
N MET A 27 -9.32 -13.96 -3.17
CA MET A 27 -10.12 -13.60 -4.34
C MET A 27 -9.83 -14.47 -5.57
N GLY A 28 -8.66 -15.10 -5.64
CA GLY A 28 -8.20 -15.87 -6.80
C GLY A 28 -7.42 -15.06 -7.85
N PRO A 29 -6.68 -15.78 -8.72
CA PRO A 29 -5.77 -15.15 -9.68
C PRO A 29 -6.46 -14.38 -10.80
N GLU A 30 -7.74 -14.64 -11.05
CA GLU A 30 -8.56 -13.95 -12.05
C GLU A 30 -9.10 -12.59 -11.55
N ARG A 31 -8.93 -12.30 -10.27
CA ARG A 31 -9.42 -11.07 -9.62
C ARG A 31 -8.31 -10.17 -9.08
N VAL A 32 -7.09 -10.69 -8.94
CA VAL A 32 -5.94 -9.95 -8.42
C VAL A 32 -4.83 -9.90 -9.46
N PHE A 33 -4.44 -8.68 -9.80
CA PHE A 33 -3.49 -8.41 -10.87
C PHE A 33 -2.30 -7.62 -10.33
N VAL A 34 -1.10 -8.08 -10.61
CA VAL A 34 0.13 -7.32 -10.35
C VAL A 34 0.56 -6.65 -11.63
N VAL A 35 0.67 -5.32 -11.61
CA VAL A 35 0.98 -4.51 -12.80
C VAL A 35 2.37 -3.92 -12.67
N ALA A 36 3.18 -4.09 -13.71
CA ALA A 36 4.54 -3.58 -13.81
C ALA A 36 4.97 -3.34 -15.27
N ASP A 37 6.17 -2.80 -15.48
CA ASP A 37 6.77 -2.75 -16.82
C ASP A 37 7.03 -4.16 -17.38
N THR A 38 7.26 -4.23 -18.69
CA THR A 38 7.46 -5.49 -19.42
C THR A 38 8.57 -6.35 -18.81
N ALA A 39 9.73 -5.77 -18.51
CA ALA A 39 10.87 -6.52 -18.02
C ALA A 39 10.61 -7.11 -16.60
N ARG A 40 9.94 -6.35 -15.73
CA ARG A 40 9.53 -6.84 -14.40
C ARG A 40 8.44 -7.90 -14.52
N THR A 41 7.46 -7.70 -15.39
CA THR A 41 6.34 -8.63 -15.60
C THR A 41 6.84 -9.98 -16.11
N GLU A 42 7.72 -9.99 -17.11
CA GLU A 42 8.35 -11.22 -17.62
C GLU A 42 9.11 -11.97 -16.53
N ARG A 43 9.89 -11.24 -15.71
CA ARG A 43 10.57 -11.82 -14.56
C ARG A 43 9.60 -12.41 -13.55
N TYR A 44 8.53 -11.71 -13.19
CA TYR A 44 7.53 -12.20 -12.22
C TYR A 44 6.79 -13.44 -12.75
N ARG A 45 6.52 -13.51 -14.05
CA ARG A 45 5.94 -14.70 -14.70
C ARG A 45 6.88 -15.90 -14.68
N ALA A 46 8.20 -15.65 -14.79
CA ALA A 46 9.22 -16.70 -14.75
C ALA A 46 9.56 -17.17 -13.32
N GLU A 47 9.45 -16.28 -12.35
CA GLU A 47 9.76 -16.57 -10.94
C GLU A 47 8.49 -17.01 -10.19
N ALA A 48 8.53 -18.20 -9.56
CA ALA A 48 7.46 -18.65 -8.68
C ALA A 48 7.52 -17.91 -7.34
N ALA A 49 6.89 -16.73 -7.26
CA ALA A 49 6.84 -15.95 -6.02
C ALA A 49 6.02 -16.67 -4.94
N THR A 50 6.52 -16.61 -3.69
CA THR A 50 5.84 -17.21 -2.54
C THR A 50 5.63 -16.21 -1.42
N PHE A 51 4.52 -16.38 -0.70
CA PHE A 51 4.24 -15.68 0.56
C PHE A 51 4.05 -16.70 1.69
N ASN A 52 4.90 -16.61 2.71
CA ASN A 52 4.96 -17.57 3.84
C ASN A 52 5.02 -19.05 3.39
N GLY A 53 5.75 -19.31 2.30
CA GLY A 53 5.90 -20.65 1.74
C GLY A 53 4.83 -21.07 0.73
N GLU A 54 3.70 -20.39 0.67
CA GLU A 54 2.64 -20.65 -0.28
C GLU A 54 2.81 -19.85 -1.58
N PRO A 55 2.50 -20.41 -2.76
CA PRO A 55 2.56 -19.69 -4.03
C PRO A 55 1.63 -18.47 -4.03
N ILE A 56 2.13 -17.31 -4.49
CA ILE A 56 1.31 -16.13 -4.72
C ILE A 56 0.49 -16.36 -6.00
N ARG A 57 -0.82 -16.50 -5.85
CA ARG A 57 -1.76 -16.79 -6.94
C ARG A 57 -2.42 -15.52 -7.44
N VAL A 58 -1.80 -14.90 -8.44
CA VAL A 58 -2.25 -13.66 -9.09
C VAL A 58 -1.95 -13.69 -10.57
N THR A 59 -2.56 -12.80 -11.34
CA THR A 59 -2.20 -12.59 -12.75
C THR A 59 -1.21 -11.43 -12.85
N TYR A 60 -0.11 -11.62 -13.55
CA TYR A 60 0.88 -10.57 -13.81
C TYR A 60 0.61 -9.95 -15.17
N LEU A 61 0.47 -8.63 -15.22
CA LEU A 61 0.20 -7.85 -16.43
C LEU A 61 1.27 -6.77 -16.61
N THR A 62 1.62 -6.51 -17.86
CA THR A 62 2.27 -5.25 -18.23
C THR A 62 1.27 -4.10 -18.12
N TYR A 63 1.75 -2.84 -18.12
CA TYR A 63 0.84 -1.69 -18.14
C TYR A 63 -0.05 -1.68 -19.39
N ASP A 64 0.48 -2.09 -20.54
CA ASP A 64 -0.30 -2.15 -21.80
C ASP A 64 -1.40 -3.23 -21.72
N GLU A 65 -1.08 -4.45 -21.28
CA GLU A 65 -2.06 -5.52 -21.08
C GLU A 65 -3.12 -5.13 -20.04
N ALA A 66 -2.71 -4.44 -18.98
CA ALA A 66 -3.63 -3.95 -17.94
C ALA A 66 -4.55 -2.84 -18.47
N ALA A 67 -4.02 -1.94 -19.34
CA ALA A 67 -4.80 -0.89 -19.98
C ALA A 67 -5.82 -1.46 -20.99
N GLU A 68 -5.43 -2.45 -21.79
CA GLU A 68 -6.34 -3.17 -22.70
C GLU A 68 -7.51 -3.81 -21.91
N ARG A 69 -7.19 -4.51 -20.81
CA ARG A 69 -8.21 -5.08 -19.92
C ARG A 69 -9.11 -4.00 -19.30
N ALA A 70 -8.53 -2.90 -18.82
CA ALA A 70 -9.26 -1.82 -18.16
C ALA A 70 -10.20 -1.05 -19.11
N ALA A 71 -9.92 -1.07 -20.43
CA ALA A 71 -10.80 -0.49 -21.44
C ALA A 71 -12.15 -1.23 -21.52
N GLU A 72 -12.18 -2.52 -21.21
CA GLU A 72 -13.41 -3.31 -21.13
C GLU A 72 -14.05 -3.22 -19.73
N GLU A 73 -13.24 -3.36 -18.69
CA GLU A 73 -13.66 -3.29 -17.29
C GLU A 73 -12.56 -2.63 -16.44
N PRO A 74 -12.71 -1.36 -16.02
CA PRO A 74 -11.77 -0.68 -15.12
C PRO A 74 -11.59 -1.46 -13.81
N PHE A 75 -10.42 -1.29 -13.18
CA PHE A 75 -10.18 -1.90 -11.89
C PHE A 75 -11.00 -1.23 -10.79
N ASP A 76 -11.61 -2.03 -9.91
CA ASP A 76 -12.39 -1.52 -8.77
C ASP A 76 -11.47 -0.91 -7.70
N VAL A 77 -10.26 -1.49 -7.53
CA VAL A 77 -9.21 -0.98 -6.64
C VAL A 77 -7.88 -0.95 -7.36
N VAL A 78 -7.12 0.14 -7.19
CA VAL A 78 -5.70 0.21 -7.55
C VAL A 78 -4.88 0.50 -6.29
N LEU A 79 -4.05 -0.47 -5.90
CA LEU A 79 -3.15 -0.38 -4.74
C LEU A 79 -1.75 0.00 -5.20
N TYR A 80 -1.25 1.15 -4.77
CA TYR A 80 0.13 1.57 -5.02
C TYR A 80 1.06 1.07 -3.91
N ALA A 81 2.06 0.27 -4.30
CA ALA A 81 3.08 -0.30 -3.42
C ALA A 81 4.51 -0.14 -4.00
N VAL A 82 4.75 0.96 -4.69
CA VAL A 82 6.04 1.34 -5.27
C VAL A 82 6.90 2.09 -4.25
N LYS A 83 8.15 2.42 -4.60
CA LYS A 83 8.93 3.42 -3.85
C LYS A 83 8.53 4.82 -4.28
N TYR A 84 8.62 5.80 -3.36
CA TYR A 84 8.18 7.18 -3.61
C TYR A 84 8.80 7.79 -4.88
N GLY A 85 10.10 7.58 -5.11
CA GLY A 85 10.76 8.08 -6.32
C GLY A 85 10.25 7.48 -7.64
N ALA A 86 9.54 6.34 -7.59
CA ALA A 86 8.91 5.73 -8.77
C ALA A 86 7.41 6.07 -8.88
N LEU A 87 6.85 6.78 -7.91
CA LEU A 87 5.42 7.07 -7.87
C LEU A 87 4.94 7.93 -9.06
N PRO A 88 5.64 9.01 -9.47
CA PRO A 88 5.20 9.81 -10.61
C PRO A 88 5.08 9.01 -11.91
N GLU A 89 6.09 8.18 -12.21
CA GLU A 89 6.07 7.31 -13.39
C GLU A 89 4.96 6.27 -13.29
N ALA A 90 4.79 5.65 -12.12
CA ALA A 90 3.74 4.66 -11.87
C ALA A 90 2.33 5.26 -12.05
N ILE A 91 2.10 6.50 -11.64
CA ILE A 91 0.85 7.24 -11.83
C ILE A 91 0.53 7.39 -13.32
N GLU A 92 1.48 7.88 -14.12
CA GLU A 92 1.25 8.09 -15.55
C GLU A 92 1.01 6.77 -16.29
N GLN A 93 1.80 5.73 -15.99
CA GLN A 93 1.64 4.42 -16.61
C GLN A 93 0.33 3.72 -16.22
N SER A 94 -0.14 3.92 -14.98
CA SER A 94 -1.37 3.29 -14.49
C SER A 94 -2.63 4.14 -14.70
N ALA A 95 -2.52 5.37 -15.23
CA ALA A 95 -3.68 6.22 -15.46
C ALA A 95 -4.79 5.55 -16.29
N PRO A 96 -4.51 4.74 -17.33
CA PRO A 96 -5.55 4.04 -18.08
C PRO A 96 -6.33 2.98 -17.28
N LEU A 97 -5.82 2.55 -16.12
CA LEU A 97 -6.47 1.56 -15.26
C LEU A 97 -7.58 2.15 -14.39
N ILE A 98 -7.59 3.47 -14.25
CA ILE A 98 -8.44 4.21 -13.32
C ILE A 98 -9.74 4.62 -14.01
N GLY A 99 -10.84 4.06 -13.58
CA GLY A 99 -12.19 4.46 -13.99
C GLY A 99 -12.83 5.45 -12.99
N PRO A 100 -14.08 5.83 -13.25
CA PRO A 100 -14.81 6.79 -12.41
C PRO A 100 -15.04 6.28 -10.97
N ASP A 101 -15.21 4.98 -10.81
CA ASP A 101 -15.51 4.33 -9.52
C ASP A 101 -14.30 3.60 -8.91
N THR A 102 -13.10 3.74 -9.48
CA THR A 102 -11.89 3.10 -8.97
C THR A 102 -11.48 3.70 -7.63
N ALA A 103 -11.34 2.85 -6.61
CA ALA A 103 -10.74 3.21 -5.33
C ALA A 103 -9.21 3.15 -5.42
N ILE A 104 -8.53 4.20 -5.00
CA ILE A 104 -7.07 4.31 -5.05
C ILE A 104 -6.52 4.31 -3.63
N ILE A 105 -5.66 3.35 -3.33
CA ILE A 105 -5.04 3.16 -2.02
C ILE A 105 -3.53 3.18 -2.17
N SER A 106 -2.83 4.01 -1.40
CA SER A 106 -1.38 4.01 -1.30
C SER A 106 -0.95 3.34 0.00
N VAL A 107 -0.03 2.38 -0.08
CA VAL A 107 0.62 1.78 1.09
C VAL A 107 2.08 2.24 1.23
N LEU A 108 2.42 3.35 0.61
CA LEU A 108 3.73 3.97 0.73
C LEU A 108 3.95 4.51 2.15
N ASN A 109 5.21 4.60 2.55
CA ASN A 109 5.58 5.33 3.76
C ASN A 109 5.62 6.82 3.47
N GLY A 110 5.30 7.64 4.46
CA GLY A 110 5.23 9.10 4.35
C GLY A 110 3.79 9.60 4.46
N VAL A 111 3.58 10.86 4.10
CA VAL A 111 2.29 11.57 4.24
C VAL A 111 1.89 12.31 2.95
N THR A 112 2.63 12.12 1.85
CA THR A 112 2.49 12.92 0.62
C THR A 112 2.04 12.10 -0.60
N SER A 113 2.11 10.77 -0.54
CA SER A 113 1.77 9.94 -1.71
C SER A 113 0.32 10.09 -2.15
N GLU A 114 -0.58 10.26 -1.20
CA GLU A 114 -2.01 10.43 -1.43
C GLU A 114 -2.33 11.80 -2.05
N GLU A 115 -1.59 12.85 -1.66
CA GLU A 115 -1.71 14.17 -2.28
C GLU A 115 -1.29 14.13 -3.75
N VAL A 116 -0.14 13.50 -4.05
CA VAL A 116 0.35 13.33 -5.42
C VAL A 116 -0.62 12.50 -6.27
N LEU A 117 -1.23 11.46 -5.71
CA LEU A 117 -2.26 10.67 -6.38
C LEU A 117 -3.53 11.49 -6.60
N ALA A 118 -3.94 12.29 -5.62
CA ALA A 118 -5.15 13.09 -5.68
C ALA A 118 -5.03 14.28 -6.64
N GLU A 119 -3.85 14.86 -6.82
CA GLU A 119 -3.57 15.85 -7.87
C GLU A 119 -3.90 15.31 -9.25
N ARG A 120 -3.68 14.03 -9.50
CA ARG A 120 -3.94 13.38 -10.80
C ARG A 120 -5.34 12.81 -10.93
N PHE A 121 -5.89 12.19 -9.87
CA PHE A 121 -7.10 11.39 -9.94
C PHE A 121 -8.29 11.95 -9.16
N GLY A 122 -8.07 12.94 -8.30
CA GLY A 122 -9.09 13.53 -7.42
C GLY A 122 -9.26 12.80 -6.09
N TRP A 123 -9.64 13.56 -5.05
CA TRP A 123 -9.89 13.02 -3.71
C TRP A 123 -11.15 12.16 -3.60
N ASP A 124 -12.03 12.20 -4.58
CA ASP A 124 -13.20 11.33 -4.69
C ASP A 124 -12.82 9.85 -4.86
N ARG A 125 -11.59 9.55 -5.33
CA ARG A 125 -11.06 8.21 -5.55
C ARG A 125 -9.95 7.82 -4.58
N VAL A 126 -9.18 8.78 -4.06
CA VAL A 126 -7.98 8.53 -3.27
C VAL A 126 -8.30 8.50 -1.78
N PHE A 127 -7.92 7.40 -1.13
CA PHE A 127 -8.06 7.23 0.32
C PHE A 127 -6.76 7.51 1.03
N LEU A 128 -6.84 8.17 2.19
CA LEU A 128 -5.74 8.23 3.13
C LEU A 128 -5.53 6.84 3.74
N CYS A 129 -4.29 6.33 3.70
CA CYS A 129 -4.00 4.98 4.15
C CYS A 129 -2.69 4.89 4.93
N VAL A 130 -2.73 4.20 6.06
CA VAL A 130 -1.55 3.83 6.84
C VAL A 130 -1.45 2.32 6.92
N ALA A 131 -0.54 1.72 6.16
CA ALA A 131 -0.18 0.32 6.32
C ALA A 131 0.83 0.20 7.48
N GLN A 132 0.46 -0.44 8.59
CA GLN A 132 1.25 -0.47 9.82
C GLN A 132 1.25 -1.83 10.52
N GLN A 133 2.18 -2.02 11.47
CA GLN A 133 2.31 -3.23 12.29
C GLN A 133 2.64 -4.51 11.51
N MET A 134 3.14 -4.40 10.27
CA MET A 134 3.65 -5.54 9.51
C MET A 134 5.16 -5.67 9.65
N ASP A 135 5.64 -6.90 9.51
CA ASP A 135 7.06 -7.25 9.48
C ASP A 135 7.50 -7.90 8.16
N SER A 136 6.85 -7.48 7.07
CA SER A 136 7.08 -8.06 5.75
C SER A 136 8.51 -7.89 5.24
N ARG A 137 9.13 -9.00 4.83
CA ARG A 137 10.46 -9.08 4.26
C ARG A 137 10.45 -9.84 2.94
N LYS A 138 11.11 -9.29 1.92
CA LYS A 138 11.27 -9.94 0.62
C LYS A 138 12.75 -10.24 0.34
N VAL A 139 13.04 -11.48 -0.03
CA VAL A 139 14.36 -11.94 -0.47
C VAL A 139 14.17 -12.72 -1.77
N GLY A 140 14.67 -12.19 -2.89
CA GLY A 140 14.37 -12.74 -4.21
C GLY A 140 12.87 -12.76 -4.48
N ALA A 141 12.33 -13.93 -4.83
CA ALA A 141 10.90 -14.14 -5.06
C ALA A 141 10.12 -14.55 -3.78
N THR A 142 10.81 -14.76 -2.65
CA THR A 142 10.19 -15.18 -1.40
C THR A 142 9.84 -13.99 -0.53
N VAL A 143 8.60 -13.93 -0.09
CA VAL A 143 8.09 -12.95 0.88
C VAL A 143 7.67 -13.67 2.14
N THR A 144 8.07 -13.13 3.28
CA THR A 144 7.67 -13.64 4.59
C THR A 144 7.14 -12.49 5.45
N ALA A 145 6.11 -12.77 6.22
CA ALA A 145 5.61 -11.88 7.26
C ALA A 145 5.05 -12.72 8.41
N GLY A 146 5.52 -12.50 9.62
CA GLY A 146 4.92 -13.06 10.83
C GLY A 146 3.62 -12.35 11.19
N CYS A 147 3.50 -11.08 10.78
CA CYS A 147 2.29 -10.27 10.91
C CYS A 147 2.05 -9.50 9.61
N VAL A 148 0.85 -9.63 9.04
CA VAL A 148 0.43 -8.87 7.85
C VAL A 148 0.03 -7.43 8.18
N GLY A 149 -0.04 -7.11 9.48
CA GLY A 149 -0.39 -5.78 9.95
C GLY A 149 -1.83 -5.38 9.70
N VAL A 150 -2.08 -4.09 9.76
CA VAL A 150 -3.40 -3.50 9.60
C VAL A 150 -3.35 -2.32 8.64
N MET A 151 -4.39 -2.15 7.83
CA MET A 151 -4.61 -0.96 7.00
C MET A 151 -5.50 0.01 7.77
N ALA A 152 -4.97 1.17 8.19
CA ALA A 152 -5.81 2.25 8.67
C ALA A 152 -6.25 3.08 7.46
N LEU A 153 -7.55 3.25 7.27
CA LEU A 153 -8.15 3.92 6.12
C LEU A 153 -9.05 5.06 6.54
N GLY A 154 -9.07 6.10 5.74
CA GLY A 154 -9.96 7.23 5.92
C GLY A 154 -10.10 8.07 4.66
N VAL A 155 -10.99 9.03 4.70
CA VAL A 155 -11.25 9.97 3.61
C VAL A 155 -10.54 11.30 3.84
N HIS A 156 -10.31 12.05 2.77
CA HIS A 156 -9.71 13.38 2.84
C HIS A 156 -10.67 14.39 3.51
N ASP A 157 -11.94 14.32 3.15
CA ASP A 157 -13.00 15.17 3.70
C ASP A 157 -14.11 14.29 4.32
N ALA A 158 -14.19 14.31 5.65
CA ALA A 158 -15.18 13.53 6.39
C ALA A 158 -16.64 14.05 6.21
N GLU A 159 -16.84 15.26 5.73
CA GLU A 159 -18.16 15.79 5.44
C GLU A 159 -18.65 15.41 4.03
N ASP A 160 -17.76 14.99 3.14
CA ASP A 160 -18.10 14.53 1.79
C ASP A 160 -18.81 13.16 1.84
N ALA A 161 -20.09 13.15 1.52
CA ALA A 161 -20.91 11.95 1.51
C ALA A 161 -20.49 10.93 0.45
N ALA A 162 -19.96 11.37 -0.69
CA ALA A 162 -19.51 10.48 -1.75
C ALA A 162 -18.22 9.76 -1.35
N GLN A 163 -17.26 10.48 -0.74
CA GLN A 163 -16.04 9.86 -0.20
C GLN A 163 -16.37 8.83 0.89
N ARG A 164 -17.30 9.15 1.82
CA ARG A 164 -17.73 8.19 2.84
C ARG A 164 -18.36 6.94 2.25
N ALA A 165 -19.29 7.10 1.31
CA ALA A 165 -19.94 5.96 0.66
C ALA A 165 -18.93 5.05 -0.10
N ASN A 166 -17.90 5.66 -0.71
CA ASN A 166 -16.83 4.91 -1.35
C ASN A 166 -15.93 4.20 -0.32
N LEU A 167 -15.66 4.82 0.85
CA LEU A 167 -14.93 4.17 1.95
C LEU A 167 -15.71 2.96 2.49
N GLU A 168 -17.02 3.08 2.68
CA GLU A 168 -17.87 1.96 3.10
C GLU A 168 -17.74 0.76 2.15
N ARG A 169 -17.73 1.00 0.84
CA ARG A 169 -17.50 -0.03 -0.18
C ARG A 169 -16.14 -0.72 -0.03
N VAL A 170 -15.09 0.04 0.26
CA VAL A 170 -13.73 -0.51 0.51
C VAL A 170 -13.72 -1.32 1.81
N VAL A 171 -14.38 -0.85 2.85
CA VAL A 171 -14.52 -1.54 4.15
C VAL A 171 -15.27 -2.87 4.00
N GLU A 172 -16.37 -2.89 3.25
CA GLU A 172 -17.10 -4.11 2.94
C GLU A 172 -16.23 -5.13 2.21
N TRP A 173 -15.46 -4.69 1.23
CA TRP A 173 -14.51 -5.55 0.50
C TRP A 173 -13.42 -6.10 1.41
N LEU A 174 -12.74 -5.26 2.21
CA LEU A 174 -11.68 -5.72 3.14
C LEU A 174 -12.23 -6.71 4.16
N THR A 175 -13.47 -6.50 4.63
CA THR A 175 -14.17 -7.43 5.51
C THR A 175 -14.41 -8.77 4.82
N ALA A 176 -14.87 -8.75 3.57
CA ALA A 176 -15.19 -9.97 2.81
C ALA A 176 -13.95 -10.83 2.51
N ILE A 177 -12.78 -10.21 2.38
CA ILE A 177 -11.50 -10.92 2.14
C ILE A 177 -10.69 -11.17 3.42
N ASP A 178 -11.24 -10.91 4.59
CA ASP A 178 -10.58 -11.07 5.90
C ASP A 178 -9.24 -10.32 6.01
N GLN A 179 -9.12 -9.15 5.34
CA GLN A 179 -7.95 -8.29 5.45
C GLN A 179 -8.08 -7.37 6.67
N PRO A 180 -7.14 -7.41 7.64
CA PRO A 180 -7.22 -6.56 8.81
C PRO A 180 -7.17 -5.07 8.45
N PHE A 181 -8.14 -4.31 8.95
CA PHE A 181 -8.21 -2.85 8.77
C PHE A 181 -8.82 -2.16 10.00
N ILE A 182 -8.65 -0.84 10.06
CA ILE A 182 -9.33 0.08 10.98
C ILE A 182 -9.73 1.35 10.23
N THR A 183 -10.78 2.01 10.69
CA THR A 183 -11.20 3.34 10.22
C THR A 183 -11.16 4.30 11.41
N PRO A 184 -10.00 4.92 11.69
CA PRO A 184 -9.85 5.82 12.82
C PRO A 184 -10.61 7.13 12.59
N ASP A 185 -11.05 7.78 13.67
CA ASP A 185 -11.72 9.07 13.63
C ASP A 185 -10.83 10.16 12.98
N ASP A 186 -9.52 10.09 13.19
CA ASP A 186 -8.53 10.97 12.58
C ASP A 186 -7.41 10.17 11.91
N ILE A 187 -7.58 9.91 10.62
CA ILE A 187 -6.59 9.23 9.79
C ILE A 187 -5.31 10.07 9.59
N ARG A 188 -5.41 11.40 9.59
CA ARG A 188 -4.25 12.27 9.45
C ARG A 188 -3.35 12.17 10.67
N HIS A 189 -3.94 12.09 11.88
CA HIS A 189 -3.18 11.83 13.09
C HIS A 189 -2.40 10.50 13.00
N GLN A 190 -3.01 9.44 12.43
CA GLN A 190 -2.35 8.15 12.22
C GLN A 190 -1.17 8.26 11.22
N LEU A 191 -1.36 8.99 10.11
CA LEU A 191 -0.32 9.22 9.10
C LEU A 191 0.91 9.93 9.70
N TRP A 192 0.69 11.05 10.38
CA TRP A 192 1.75 11.82 11.02
C TRP A 192 2.40 11.05 12.17
N GLY A 193 1.62 10.35 13.00
CA GLY A 193 2.12 9.50 14.07
C GLY A 193 3.06 8.42 13.55
N LYS A 194 2.70 7.73 12.45
CA LYS A 194 3.59 6.76 11.80
C LYS A 194 4.84 7.43 11.22
N LEU A 195 4.72 8.60 10.60
CA LEU A 195 5.88 9.33 10.07
C LEU A 195 6.86 9.68 11.19
N ILE A 196 6.39 10.22 12.31
CA ILE A 196 7.20 10.52 13.50
C ILE A 196 7.97 9.27 13.96
N CYS A 197 7.28 8.12 14.05
CA CYS A 197 7.93 6.85 14.41
C CYS A 197 8.98 6.42 13.38
N ASN A 198 8.67 6.50 12.09
CA ASN A 198 9.60 6.10 11.04
C ASN A 198 10.84 6.99 11.01
N VAL A 199 10.69 8.29 11.16
CA VAL A 199 11.82 9.25 11.17
C VAL A 199 12.65 9.08 12.44
N GLY A 200 12.03 8.98 13.60
CA GLY A 200 12.77 8.81 14.85
C GLY A 200 13.40 7.45 14.98
N VAL A 201 12.58 6.39 15.00
CA VAL A 201 13.03 5.02 15.32
C VAL A 201 13.91 4.44 14.22
N ASN A 202 13.42 4.43 12.98
CA ASN A 202 14.13 3.74 11.88
C ASN A 202 15.46 4.44 11.54
N GLN A 203 15.49 5.77 11.56
CA GLN A 203 16.71 6.53 11.28
C GLN A 203 17.75 6.35 12.39
N ALA A 204 17.35 6.45 13.66
CA ALA A 204 18.26 6.24 14.78
C ALA A 204 18.82 4.80 14.76
N CYS A 205 17.99 3.78 14.52
CA CYS A 205 18.47 2.40 14.41
C CYS A 205 19.49 2.23 13.28
N ALA A 206 19.26 2.89 12.13
CA ALA A 206 20.18 2.81 10.99
C ALA A 206 21.53 3.53 11.26
N VAL A 207 21.49 4.71 11.92
CA VAL A 207 22.69 5.50 12.21
C VAL A 207 23.56 4.86 13.30
N TYR A 208 22.91 4.31 14.33
CA TYR A 208 23.60 3.73 15.48
C TYR A 208 23.78 2.22 15.39
N ASP A 209 23.45 1.61 14.25
CA ASP A 209 23.55 0.15 13.99
C ASP A 209 22.94 -0.68 15.14
N CYS A 210 21.74 -0.33 15.56
CA CYS A 210 21.05 -0.99 16.65
C CYS A 210 19.64 -1.46 16.24
N CYS A 211 19.11 -2.43 16.96
CA CYS A 211 17.71 -2.86 16.81
C CYS A 211 16.77 -1.95 17.65
N PHE A 212 15.46 -2.09 17.43
CA PHE A 212 14.44 -1.29 18.14
C PHE A 212 14.55 -1.38 19.67
N SER A 213 14.96 -2.52 20.21
CA SER A 213 15.19 -2.64 21.66
C SER A 213 16.39 -1.82 22.15
N GLY A 214 17.39 -1.58 21.29
CA GLY A 214 18.58 -0.82 21.63
C GLY A 214 18.34 0.67 21.86
N ILE A 215 17.33 1.26 21.24
CA ILE A 215 16.96 2.67 21.44
C ILE A 215 16.10 2.94 22.68
N HIS A 216 15.63 1.91 23.37
CA HIS A 216 14.88 2.07 24.63
C HIS A 216 15.76 2.43 25.82
N ALA A 217 17.01 1.98 25.81
CA ALA A 217 17.98 2.32 26.87
C ALA A 217 18.40 3.81 26.77
N PRO A 218 18.65 4.48 27.88
CA PRO A 218 19.24 5.82 27.86
C PRO A 218 20.60 5.83 27.12
N GLY A 219 20.82 6.83 26.27
CA GLY A 219 22.03 6.97 25.48
C GLY A 219 21.82 7.76 24.18
N GLU A 220 22.90 7.97 23.43
CA GLU A 220 22.92 8.82 22.23
C GLU A 220 21.87 8.42 21.18
N ALA A 221 21.68 7.12 20.93
CA ALA A 221 20.68 6.64 19.97
C ALA A 221 19.25 7.04 20.33
N ARG A 222 18.91 6.94 21.64
CA ARG A 222 17.61 7.39 22.14
C ARG A 222 17.43 8.90 22.07
N GLU A 223 18.45 9.65 22.41
CA GLU A 223 18.43 11.12 22.34
C GLU A 223 18.25 11.59 20.91
N ALA A 224 18.98 11.03 19.95
CA ALA A 224 18.84 11.29 18.53
C ALA A 224 17.43 10.94 18.01
N MET A 225 16.90 9.78 18.40
CA MET A 225 15.52 9.40 18.09
C MET A 225 14.50 10.43 18.57
N ILE A 226 14.60 10.84 19.84
CA ILE A 226 13.66 11.82 20.42
C ILE A 226 13.80 13.20 19.74
N ALA A 227 15.03 13.62 19.43
CA ALA A 227 15.27 14.88 18.71
C ALA A 227 14.62 14.86 17.32
N ALA A 228 14.85 13.79 16.53
CA ALA A 228 14.24 13.64 15.21
C ALA A 228 12.70 13.56 15.27
N MET A 229 12.14 12.88 16.27
CA MET A 229 10.67 12.85 16.47
C MET A 229 10.10 14.25 16.74
N ARG A 230 10.79 15.06 17.53
CA ARG A 230 10.38 16.43 17.85
C ARG A 230 10.43 17.36 16.64
N GLU A 231 11.43 17.19 15.78
CA GLU A 231 11.56 17.96 14.53
C GLU A 231 10.38 17.70 13.58
N VAL A 232 9.89 16.47 13.49
CA VAL A 232 8.72 16.12 12.67
C VAL A 232 7.42 16.62 13.28
N ALA A 233 7.36 16.70 14.62
CA ALA A 233 6.16 17.12 15.34
C ALA A 233 6.02 18.66 15.44
N ALA A 234 7.05 19.45 15.09
CA ALA A 234 7.08 20.91 15.12
C ALA A 234 6.47 21.52 13.86
#